data_29300d4031d65ff7e28393787016ab65
#
_entry.id   29300d4031d65ff7e28393787016ab65
#
_cell.length_a   1.000
_cell.length_b   1.000
_cell.length_c   1.000
_cell.angle_alpha   90.00
_cell.angle_beta   90.00
_cell.angle_gamma   90.00
#
_symmetry.space_group_name_H-M   'P 1'
#
loop_
_entity.id
_entity.type
_entity.pdbx_description
1 polymer ?
#
loop_
_entity_poly.entity_id
_entity_poly.type
_entity_poly.pdbx_seq_one_letter_code
_entity_poly.pdbx_strand_id
1 'polypeptide(L)'
;MDSIETSAEALTEIVQHLPEGGRERPGQQKMNRAIAEAIRDAEHLLIQAGTGVGKTLAYLLPAIISGKQTVVATFTKALQDQMVEKDLPFLAKYLPQATNTSFSFTQVKGWSNYLCLERLQQVQTARSQGQLDGLAEQASENDLKKISEWASTTKSGDKADLTFTPKSASWRAVSISSQECLRSDCPHIASCFPVQARQRAATADVIVANHALYAIDLKIGGALLGGHELVIF
;
A
#
# COMPACT_ATOMS: atom_id res chain seq x y z
N MET A 1 -21.86 7.28 20.88
CA MET A 1 -22.60 6.80 19.69
C MET A 1 -22.06 5.41 19.39
N ASP A 2 -22.88 4.45 19.05
CA ASP A 2 -22.41 3.08 18.73
C ASP A 2 -21.62 3.14 17.43
N SER A 3 -20.43 2.54 17.40
CA SER A 3 -19.56 2.54 16.22
C SER A 3 -20.22 1.92 14.98
N ILE A 4 -21.16 1.01 15.18
CA ILE A 4 -21.94 0.37 14.12
C ILE A 4 -22.84 1.40 13.43
N GLU A 5 -23.61 2.16 14.21
CA GLU A 5 -24.51 3.17 13.67
C GLU A 5 -23.74 4.31 13.02
N THR A 6 -22.67 4.79 13.65
CA THR A 6 -21.77 5.78 13.08
C THR A 6 -21.23 5.35 11.71
N SER A 7 -20.84 4.08 11.55
CA SER A 7 -20.32 3.56 10.29
C SER A 7 -21.41 3.48 9.20
N ALA A 8 -22.62 3.10 9.57
CA ALA A 8 -23.74 3.00 8.65
C ALA A 8 -24.23 4.39 8.17
N GLU A 9 -24.30 5.36 9.08
CA GLU A 9 -24.64 6.76 8.75
C GLU A 9 -23.55 7.39 7.86
N ALA A 10 -22.28 7.21 8.21
CA ALA A 10 -21.16 7.68 7.41
C ALA A 10 -21.17 7.10 6.00
N LEU A 11 -21.50 5.80 5.84
CA LEU A 11 -21.62 5.19 4.53
C LEU A 11 -22.73 5.85 3.71
N THR A 12 -23.89 6.11 4.29
CA THR A 12 -25.01 6.79 3.63
C THR A 12 -24.61 8.18 3.12
N GLU A 13 -23.90 8.95 3.95
CA GLU A 13 -23.43 10.29 3.57
C GLU A 13 -22.34 10.23 2.50
N ILE A 14 -21.32 9.40 2.70
CA ILE A 14 -20.14 9.33 1.82
C ILE A 14 -20.49 8.84 0.42
N VAL A 15 -21.42 7.90 0.26
CA VAL A 15 -21.80 7.41 -1.08
C VAL A 15 -22.42 8.49 -1.96
N GLN A 16 -23.00 9.55 -1.39
CA GLN A 16 -23.57 10.67 -2.13
C GLN A 16 -22.49 11.49 -2.86
N HIS A 17 -21.25 11.43 -2.39
CA HIS A 17 -20.08 12.08 -3.02
C HIS A 17 -19.40 11.26 -4.11
N LEU A 18 -19.89 10.04 -4.38
CA LEU A 18 -19.36 9.25 -5.50
C LEU A 18 -19.68 9.91 -6.85
N PRO A 19 -18.79 9.77 -7.85
CA PRO A 19 -19.09 10.22 -9.22
C PRO A 19 -20.45 9.71 -9.68
N GLU A 20 -21.19 10.52 -10.43
CA GLU A 20 -22.55 10.21 -10.95
C GLU A 20 -23.66 10.11 -9.90
N GLY A 21 -23.43 10.63 -8.68
CA GLY A 21 -24.42 10.61 -7.60
C GLY A 21 -24.66 9.19 -7.10
N GLY A 22 -23.79 8.72 -6.23
CA GLY A 22 -23.90 7.38 -5.65
C GLY A 22 -25.24 7.14 -4.98
N ARG A 23 -25.75 5.93 -5.13
CA ARG A 23 -27.01 5.53 -4.45
C ARG A 23 -26.69 4.55 -3.35
N GLU A 24 -27.40 4.70 -2.26
CA GLU A 24 -27.40 3.72 -1.18
C GLU A 24 -27.84 2.34 -1.69
N ARG A 25 -27.10 1.31 -1.30
CA ARG A 25 -27.37 -0.06 -1.69
C ARG A 25 -27.58 -0.90 -0.44
N PRO A 26 -28.77 -1.53 -0.28
CA PRO A 26 -29.07 -2.32 0.92
C PRO A 26 -28.05 -3.39 1.24
N GLY A 27 -27.48 -4.04 0.22
CA GLY A 27 -26.43 -5.05 0.39
C GLY A 27 -25.12 -4.46 0.93
N GLN A 28 -24.78 -3.23 0.55
CA GLN A 28 -23.62 -2.50 1.04
C GLN A 28 -23.79 -2.12 2.51
N GLN A 29 -24.95 -1.62 2.90
CA GLN A 29 -25.30 -1.29 4.28
C GLN A 29 -25.29 -2.53 5.17
N LYS A 30 -25.91 -3.63 4.71
CA LYS A 30 -25.89 -4.90 5.45
C LYS A 30 -24.46 -5.41 5.67
N MET A 31 -23.60 -5.32 4.67
CA MET A 31 -22.20 -5.70 4.76
C MET A 31 -21.45 -4.80 5.76
N ASN A 32 -21.64 -3.49 5.69
CA ASN A 32 -21.01 -2.52 6.59
C ASN A 32 -21.35 -2.81 8.06
N ARG A 33 -22.63 -2.99 8.39
CA ARG A 33 -23.09 -3.30 9.75
C ARG A 33 -22.53 -4.63 10.24
N ALA A 34 -22.57 -5.70 9.43
CA ALA A 34 -22.04 -7.00 9.81
C ALA A 34 -20.53 -6.95 10.12
N ILE A 35 -19.77 -6.15 9.35
CA ILE A 35 -18.34 -5.97 9.60
C ILE A 35 -18.10 -5.17 10.90
N ALA A 36 -18.87 -4.10 11.12
CA ALA A 36 -18.77 -3.31 12.35
C ALA A 36 -19.09 -4.15 13.60
N GLU A 37 -20.09 -5.02 13.52
CA GLU A 37 -20.45 -5.99 14.57
C GLU A 37 -19.31 -6.96 14.83
N ALA A 38 -18.77 -7.60 13.77
CA ALA A 38 -17.67 -8.54 13.90
C ALA A 38 -16.39 -7.90 14.48
N ILE A 39 -16.09 -6.64 14.12
CA ILE A 39 -14.95 -5.89 14.68
C ILE A 39 -15.17 -5.60 16.18
N ARG A 40 -16.39 -5.18 16.57
CA ARG A 40 -16.75 -4.92 17.96
C ARG A 40 -16.63 -6.19 18.81
N ASP A 41 -17.16 -7.30 18.31
CA ASP A 41 -17.25 -8.57 19.04
C ASP A 41 -15.96 -9.41 18.92
N ALA A 42 -14.95 -8.91 18.19
CA ALA A 42 -13.67 -9.58 17.90
C ALA A 42 -13.86 -10.96 17.25
N GLU A 43 -14.79 -11.05 16.30
CA GLU A 43 -15.13 -12.28 15.58
C GLU A 43 -14.56 -12.32 14.18
N HIS A 44 -14.33 -13.54 13.68
CA HIS A 44 -13.99 -13.75 12.27
C HIS A 44 -15.26 -13.73 11.41
N LEU A 45 -15.22 -12.98 10.31
CA LEU A 45 -16.35 -12.84 9.41
C LEU A 45 -15.97 -13.19 7.98
N LEU A 46 -16.75 -14.03 7.34
CA LEU A 46 -16.64 -14.33 5.91
C LEU A 46 -17.87 -13.80 5.18
N ILE A 47 -17.65 -12.94 4.17
CA ILE A 47 -18.74 -12.34 3.39
C ILE A 47 -18.62 -12.71 1.91
N GLN A 48 -19.68 -13.19 1.34
CA GLN A 48 -19.82 -13.34 -0.10
C GLN A 48 -20.68 -12.19 -0.65
N ALA A 49 -20.09 -11.37 -1.52
CA ALA A 49 -20.78 -10.26 -2.17
C ALA A 49 -20.40 -10.16 -3.64
N GLY A 50 -21.39 -9.94 -4.51
CA GLY A 50 -21.19 -9.78 -5.95
C GLY A 50 -20.31 -8.59 -6.34
N THR A 51 -19.96 -8.50 -7.63
CA THR A 51 -19.28 -7.31 -8.18
C THR A 51 -20.22 -6.11 -8.16
N GLY A 52 -19.66 -4.90 -8.01
CA GLY A 52 -20.47 -3.67 -8.05
C GLY A 52 -21.26 -3.33 -6.79
N VAL A 53 -21.23 -4.15 -5.73
CA VAL A 53 -21.95 -3.88 -4.47
C VAL A 53 -21.35 -2.69 -3.68
N GLY A 54 -20.12 -2.27 -4.01
CA GLY A 54 -19.41 -1.22 -3.25
C GLY A 54 -18.69 -1.75 -2.03
N LYS A 55 -18.13 -2.97 -2.14
CA LYS A 55 -17.44 -3.65 -1.03
C LYS A 55 -16.38 -2.81 -0.33
N THR A 56 -15.57 -2.07 -1.10
CA THR A 56 -14.44 -1.32 -0.57
C THR A 56 -14.85 -0.33 0.52
N LEU A 57 -15.85 0.49 0.25
CA LEU A 57 -16.36 1.42 1.26
C LEU A 57 -17.03 0.68 2.42
N ALA A 58 -17.75 -0.42 2.14
CA ALA A 58 -18.46 -1.18 3.16
C ALA A 58 -17.53 -1.80 4.20
N TYR A 59 -16.30 -2.18 3.84
CA TYR A 59 -15.35 -2.74 4.82
C TYR A 59 -14.34 -1.70 5.35
N LEU A 60 -13.95 -0.71 4.57
CA LEU A 60 -13.00 0.30 5.04
C LEU A 60 -13.60 1.20 6.12
N LEU A 61 -14.86 1.62 5.97
CA LEU A 61 -15.47 2.54 6.93
C LEU A 61 -15.51 1.99 8.36
N PRO A 62 -16.08 0.79 8.62
CA PRO A 62 -16.07 0.25 9.97
C PRO A 62 -14.66 -0.03 10.50
N ALA A 63 -13.74 -0.45 9.64
CA ALA A 63 -12.36 -0.67 10.03
C ALA A 63 -11.68 0.63 10.50
N ILE A 64 -11.80 1.73 9.73
CA ILE A 64 -11.23 3.03 10.08
C ILE A 64 -11.89 3.61 11.34
N ILE A 65 -13.23 3.57 11.42
CA ILE A 65 -13.99 4.11 12.55
C ILE A 65 -13.69 3.34 13.85
N SER A 66 -13.32 2.07 13.75
CA SER A 66 -12.92 1.27 14.94
C SER A 66 -11.66 1.78 15.63
N GLY A 67 -10.85 2.59 14.95
CA GLY A 67 -9.54 3.05 15.43
C GLY A 67 -8.47 1.96 15.52
N LYS A 68 -8.77 0.74 15.09
CA LYS A 68 -7.81 -0.38 15.08
C LYS A 68 -6.88 -0.27 13.88
N GLN A 69 -5.58 -0.45 14.10
CA GLN A 69 -4.64 -0.53 12.99
C GLN A 69 -5.00 -1.72 12.09
N THR A 70 -5.27 -1.42 10.83
CA THR A 70 -5.85 -2.37 9.88
C THR A 70 -4.91 -2.67 8.72
N VAL A 71 -4.64 -3.94 8.45
CA VAL A 71 -4.02 -4.38 7.20
C VAL A 71 -5.09 -4.79 6.19
N VAL A 72 -5.07 -4.20 5.01
CA VAL A 72 -5.87 -4.65 3.87
C VAL A 72 -4.96 -5.42 2.92
N ALA A 73 -5.11 -6.74 2.94
CA ALA A 73 -4.34 -7.66 2.11
C ALA A 73 -5.09 -7.92 0.79
N THR A 74 -4.49 -7.55 -0.33
CA THR A 74 -5.10 -7.74 -1.65
C THR A 74 -4.38 -8.79 -2.48
N PHE A 75 -5.05 -9.38 -3.47
CA PHE A 75 -4.43 -10.38 -4.32
C PHE A 75 -3.47 -9.76 -5.35
N THR A 76 -3.81 -8.61 -5.94
CA THR A 76 -3.05 -8.01 -7.05
C THR A 76 -2.49 -6.64 -6.71
N LYS A 77 -1.40 -6.26 -7.38
CA LYS A 77 -0.84 -4.90 -7.30
C LYS A 77 -1.84 -3.85 -7.81
N ALA A 78 -2.59 -4.15 -8.87
CA ALA A 78 -3.58 -3.23 -9.42
C ALA A 78 -4.67 -2.87 -8.40
N LEU A 79 -5.13 -3.85 -7.58
CA LEU A 79 -6.08 -3.57 -6.50
C LEU A 79 -5.44 -2.75 -5.38
N GLN A 80 -4.16 -2.98 -5.06
CA GLN A 80 -3.43 -2.14 -4.12
C GLN A 80 -3.37 -0.69 -4.60
N ASP A 81 -2.95 -0.49 -5.85
CA ASP A 81 -2.77 0.83 -6.43
C ASP A 81 -4.13 1.55 -6.53
N GLN A 82 -5.21 0.88 -6.96
CA GLN A 82 -6.57 1.43 -6.94
C GLN A 82 -6.98 1.91 -5.54
N MET A 83 -6.73 1.11 -4.52
CA MET A 83 -7.11 1.45 -3.14
C MET A 83 -6.37 2.68 -2.65
N VAL A 84 -5.06 2.76 -2.91
CA VAL A 84 -4.20 3.86 -2.44
C VAL A 84 -4.38 5.14 -3.27
N GLU A 85 -4.67 5.02 -4.56
CA GLU A 85 -4.83 6.18 -5.45
C GLU A 85 -6.25 6.74 -5.50
N LYS A 86 -7.27 5.91 -5.19
CA LYS A 86 -8.67 6.31 -5.34
C LYS A 86 -9.49 6.15 -4.07
N ASP A 87 -9.58 4.92 -3.52
CA ASP A 87 -10.55 4.62 -2.47
C ASP A 87 -10.17 5.27 -1.14
N LEU A 88 -8.93 5.13 -0.69
CA LEU A 88 -8.45 5.72 0.58
C LEU A 88 -8.35 7.25 0.51
N PRO A 89 -7.84 7.89 -0.56
CA PRO A 89 -7.90 9.36 -0.70
C PRO A 89 -9.33 9.91 -0.71
N PHE A 90 -10.27 9.20 -1.35
CA PHE A 90 -11.67 9.57 -1.33
C PHE A 90 -12.22 9.54 0.10
N LEU A 91 -11.98 8.47 0.86
CA LEU A 91 -12.38 8.38 2.27
C LEU A 91 -11.68 9.44 3.14
N ALA A 92 -10.39 9.67 2.96
CA ALA A 92 -9.65 10.68 3.72
C ALA A 92 -10.21 12.11 3.52
N LYS A 93 -10.82 12.37 2.35
CA LYS A 93 -11.46 13.65 2.06
C LYS A 93 -12.85 13.80 2.72
N TYR A 94 -13.67 12.77 2.70
CA TYR A 94 -15.09 12.89 3.07
C TYR A 94 -15.42 12.34 4.47
N LEU A 95 -14.67 11.37 4.98
CA LEU A 95 -14.94 10.79 6.30
C LEU A 95 -14.83 11.81 7.46
N PRO A 96 -13.86 12.74 7.47
CA PRO A 96 -13.81 13.75 8.54
C PRO A 96 -15.05 14.66 8.59
N GLN A 97 -15.73 14.86 7.46
CA GLN A 97 -16.94 15.65 7.38
C GLN A 97 -18.14 14.89 7.96
N ALA A 98 -18.22 13.59 7.74
CA ALA A 98 -19.30 12.74 8.20
C ALA A 98 -19.16 12.32 9.68
N THR A 99 -17.94 12.17 10.21
CA THR A 99 -17.73 11.54 11.53
C THR A 99 -16.76 12.27 12.45
N ASN A 100 -16.10 13.34 12.01
CA ASN A 100 -14.94 13.97 12.66
C ASN A 100 -13.73 13.03 12.84
N THR A 101 -13.70 11.88 12.15
CA THR A 101 -12.60 10.92 12.17
C THR A 101 -11.65 11.19 11.01
N SER A 102 -10.37 11.39 11.31
CA SER A 102 -9.29 11.40 10.31
C SER A 102 -8.43 10.15 10.48
N PHE A 103 -7.82 9.71 9.41
CA PHE A 103 -6.95 8.54 9.42
C PHE A 103 -5.79 8.71 8.44
N SER A 104 -4.73 7.99 8.70
CA SER A 104 -3.56 7.87 7.85
C SER A 104 -3.53 6.51 7.14
N PHE A 105 -2.94 6.46 5.95
CA PHE A 105 -2.78 5.21 5.23
C PHE A 105 -1.45 5.14 4.49
N THR A 106 -0.99 3.94 4.24
CA THR A 106 0.23 3.69 3.47
C THR A 106 0.14 2.38 2.71
N GLN A 107 0.96 2.27 1.66
CA GLN A 107 1.18 1.02 0.93
C GLN A 107 2.55 0.46 1.24
N VAL A 108 2.63 -0.84 1.45
CA VAL A 108 3.90 -1.56 1.56
C VAL A 108 3.98 -2.63 0.48
N LYS A 109 5.07 -2.61 -0.26
CA LYS A 109 5.39 -3.61 -1.30
C LYS A 109 6.66 -4.38 -0.92
N GLY A 110 6.91 -5.48 -1.60
CA GLY A 110 8.19 -6.21 -1.48
C GLY A 110 9.38 -5.36 -1.95
N TRP A 111 10.56 -5.61 -1.41
CA TRP A 111 11.80 -4.85 -1.65
C TRP A 111 12.08 -4.57 -3.13
N SER A 112 11.93 -5.57 -3.99
CA SER A 112 12.18 -5.47 -5.44
C SER A 112 11.23 -4.53 -6.20
N ASN A 113 10.20 -3.97 -5.54
CA ASN A 113 9.35 -2.95 -6.13
C ASN A 113 9.89 -1.54 -5.92
N TYR A 114 10.92 -1.38 -5.09
CA TYR A 114 11.52 -0.08 -4.80
C TYR A 114 12.90 0.05 -5.43
N LEU A 115 13.25 1.28 -5.78
CA LEU A 115 14.60 1.66 -6.17
C LEU A 115 15.55 1.43 -4.99
N CYS A 116 16.70 0.81 -5.27
CA CYS A 116 17.81 0.72 -4.35
C CYS A 116 18.87 1.77 -4.72
N LEU A 117 19.06 2.77 -3.86
CA LEU A 117 20.02 3.85 -4.12
C LEU A 117 21.46 3.34 -4.19
N GLU A 118 21.80 2.37 -3.36
CA GLU A 118 23.13 1.73 -3.40
C GLU A 118 23.38 1.00 -4.72
N ARG A 119 22.41 0.21 -5.20
CA ARG A 119 22.52 -0.46 -6.52
C ARG A 119 22.58 0.56 -7.66
N LEU A 120 21.80 1.62 -7.60
CA LEU A 120 21.87 2.67 -8.61
C LEU A 120 23.25 3.31 -8.66
N GLN A 121 23.85 3.64 -7.51
CA GLN A 121 25.19 4.20 -7.42
C GLN A 121 26.26 3.22 -7.95
N GLN A 122 26.17 1.95 -7.58
CA GLN A 122 27.09 0.90 -8.08
C GLN A 122 27.03 0.79 -9.60
N VAL A 123 25.84 0.77 -10.20
CA VAL A 123 25.67 0.70 -11.66
C VAL A 123 26.24 1.94 -12.34
N GLN A 124 26.03 3.13 -11.78
CA GLN A 124 26.57 4.38 -12.31
C GLN A 124 28.11 4.40 -12.27
N THR A 125 28.70 3.95 -11.15
CA THR A 125 30.16 3.89 -10.98
C THR A 125 30.78 2.86 -11.93
N ALA A 126 30.21 1.65 -12.03
CA ALA A 126 30.69 0.61 -12.94
C ALA A 126 30.65 1.08 -14.40
N ARG A 127 29.61 1.80 -14.80
CA ARG A 127 29.50 2.39 -16.15
C ARG A 127 30.57 3.42 -16.43
N SER A 128 30.80 4.34 -15.49
CA SER A 128 31.84 5.39 -15.67
C SER A 128 33.25 4.81 -15.78
N GLN A 129 33.47 3.62 -15.22
CA GLN A 129 34.74 2.90 -15.25
C GLN A 129 34.87 1.91 -16.41
N GLY A 130 33.81 1.72 -17.21
CA GLY A 130 33.77 0.71 -18.28
C GLY A 130 33.77 -0.74 -17.77
N GLN A 131 33.39 -0.96 -16.50
CA GLN A 131 33.42 -2.26 -15.81
C GLN A 131 32.00 -2.79 -15.61
N LEU A 132 31.26 -2.93 -16.71
CA LEU A 132 29.91 -3.51 -16.65
C LEU A 132 29.98 -5.03 -16.68
N ASP A 133 29.28 -5.68 -15.75
CA ASP A 133 29.09 -7.11 -15.71
C ASP A 133 27.64 -7.49 -15.35
N GLY A 134 27.28 -8.73 -15.67
CA GLY A 134 26.01 -9.33 -15.26
C GLY A 134 24.75 -8.55 -15.65
N LEU A 135 23.94 -8.18 -14.67
CA LEU A 135 22.67 -7.47 -14.89
C LEU A 135 22.86 -6.04 -15.39
N ALA A 136 23.95 -5.39 -15.01
CA ALA A 136 24.24 -4.02 -15.44
C ALA A 136 24.59 -3.95 -16.93
N GLU A 137 25.22 -4.98 -17.48
CA GLU A 137 25.53 -5.12 -18.91
C GLU A 137 24.26 -5.26 -19.76
N GLN A 138 23.26 -6.01 -19.26
CA GLN A 138 21.98 -6.23 -19.95
C GLN A 138 20.99 -5.05 -19.82
N ALA A 139 21.26 -4.10 -18.94
CA ALA A 139 20.41 -2.96 -18.69
C ALA A 139 20.48 -1.93 -19.82
N SER A 140 19.33 -1.40 -20.22
CA SER A 140 19.23 -0.33 -21.21
C SER A 140 19.80 0.97 -20.64
N GLU A 141 20.73 1.59 -21.37
CA GLU A 141 21.31 2.87 -20.98
C GLU A 141 20.25 3.99 -20.86
N ASN A 142 19.32 4.03 -21.80
CA ASN A 142 18.21 4.97 -21.75
C ASN A 142 17.32 4.79 -20.55
N ASP A 143 17.02 3.53 -20.15
CA ASP A 143 16.25 3.25 -18.96
C ASP A 143 16.97 3.70 -17.70
N LEU A 144 18.26 3.38 -17.59
CA LEU A 144 19.06 3.75 -16.42
C LEU A 144 19.21 5.27 -16.27
N LYS A 145 19.34 5.99 -17.38
CA LYS A 145 19.36 7.45 -17.37
C LYS A 145 18.03 8.01 -16.84
N LYS A 146 16.89 7.55 -17.37
CA LYS A 146 15.56 7.97 -16.93
C LYS A 146 15.30 7.62 -15.46
N ILE A 147 15.72 6.43 -15.02
CA ILE A 147 15.61 6.02 -13.61
C ILE A 147 16.47 6.92 -12.71
N SER A 148 17.67 7.26 -13.14
CA SER A 148 18.56 8.17 -12.38
C SER A 148 17.97 9.58 -12.26
N GLU A 149 17.40 10.12 -13.32
CA GLU A 149 16.69 11.42 -13.30
C GLU A 149 15.49 11.36 -12.34
N TRP A 150 14.68 10.32 -12.44
CA TRP A 150 13.53 10.09 -11.56
C TRP A 150 13.95 9.88 -10.09
N ALA A 151 15.07 9.22 -9.82
CA ALA A 151 15.59 8.99 -8.47
C ALA A 151 15.79 10.28 -7.67
N SER A 152 16.10 11.40 -8.35
CA SER A 152 16.28 12.71 -7.71
C SER A 152 14.99 13.40 -7.30
N THR A 153 13.85 12.97 -7.83
CA THR A 153 12.54 13.61 -7.63
C THR A 153 11.51 12.73 -6.93
N THR A 154 11.68 11.40 -6.98
CA THR A 154 10.74 10.47 -6.35
C THR A 154 10.77 10.57 -4.82
N LYS A 155 9.58 10.50 -4.21
CA LYS A 155 9.43 10.44 -2.75
C LYS A 155 9.23 9.01 -2.25
N SER A 156 8.71 8.14 -3.08
CA SER A 156 8.36 6.76 -2.73
C SER A 156 9.43 5.76 -3.14
N GLY A 157 10.14 6.03 -4.25
CA GLY A 157 11.01 5.08 -4.92
C GLY A 157 10.28 3.86 -5.48
N ASP A 158 8.94 3.86 -5.52
CA ASP A 158 8.13 2.75 -6.01
C ASP A 158 8.17 2.71 -7.56
N LYS A 159 8.46 1.53 -8.11
CA LYS A 159 8.46 1.30 -9.56
C LYS A 159 7.16 1.73 -10.24
N ALA A 160 6.04 1.64 -9.54
CA ALA A 160 4.73 2.00 -10.09
C ALA A 160 4.62 3.51 -10.41
N ASP A 161 5.41 4.35 -9.75
CA ASP A 161 5.41 5.81 -9.96
C ASP A 161 6.23 6.24 -11.19
N LEU A 162 6.89 5.29 -11.87
CA LEU A 162 7.58 5.58 -13.13
C LEU A 162 6.58 5.89 -14.24
N THR A 163 6.82 6.95 -14.97
CA THR A 163 6.02 7.36 -16.15
C THR A 163 6.29 6.52 -17.40
N PHE A 164 7.20 5.53 -17.30
CA PHE A 164 7.55 4.60 -18.34
C PHE A 164 7.79 3.20 -17.78
N THR A 165 7.73 2.19 -18.62
CA THR A 165 8.01 0.81 -18.23
C THR A 165 9.45 0.43 -18.56
N PRO A 166 10.35 0.33 -17.56
CA PRO A 166 11.73 -0.08 -17.81
C PRO A 166 11.79 -1.57 -18.19
N LYS A 167 12.79 -1.94 -18.99
CA LYS A 167 13.11 -3.35 -19.24
C LYS A 167 13.38 -4.08 -17.93
N SER A 168 13.02 -5.35 -17.86
CA SER A 168 13.19 -6.14 -16.64
C SER A 168 14.65 -6.18 -16.14
N ALA A 169 15.62 -6.23 -17.05
CA ALA A 169 17.04 -6.18 -16.71
C ALA A 169 17.43 -4.83 -16.11
N SER A 170 16.93 -3.72 -16.68
CA SER A 170 17.21 -2.36 -16.18
C SER A 170 16.70 -2.16 -14.77
N TRP A 171 15.47 -2.63 -14.48
CA TRP A 171 14.92 -2.51 -13.12
C TRP A 171 15.64 -3.44 -12.13
N ARG A 172 15.95 -4.68 -12.52
CA ARG A 172 16.70 -5.61 -11.65
C ARG A 172 18.10 -5.11 -11.31
N ALA A 173 18.75 -4.37 -12.21
CA ALA A 173 20.08 -3.80 -11.96
C ALA A 173 20.05 -2.74 -10.82
N VAL A 174 18.93 -2.03 -10.63
CA VAL A 174 18.78 -0.93 -9.66
C VAL A 174 17.82 -1.27 -8.51
N SER A 175 17.31 -2.47 -8.42
CA SER A 175 16.49 -2.97 -7.32
C SER A 175 17.18 -4.12 -6.59
N ILE A 176 16.68 -4.48 -5.41
CA ILE A 176 17.33 -5.52 -4.58
C ILE A 176 16.27 -6.36 -3.88
N SER A 177 16.58 -7.61 -3.61
CA SER A 177 15.79 -8.46 -2.73
C SER A 177 16.12 -8.17 -1.26
N SER A 178 15.23 -8.58 -0.34
CA SER A 178 15.49 -8.45 1.10
C SER A 178 16.68 -9.29 1.59
N GLN A 179 17.07 -10.31 0.86
CA GLN A 179 18.18 -11.21 1.20
C GLN A 179 19.54 -10.62 0.83
N GLU A 180 19.59 -9.83 -0.23
CA GLU A 180 20.84 -9.21 -0.74
C GLU A 180 21.11 -7.84 -0.13
N CYS A 181 20.14 -7.28 0.63
CA CYS A 181 20.24 -5.94 1.19
C CYS A 181 21.26 -5.86 2.32
N LEU A 182 22.12 -4.83 2.30
CA LEU A 182 23.15 -4.56 3.31
C LEU A 182 22.57 -4.17 4.68
N ARG A 183 21.26 -3.88 4.77
CA ARG A 183 20.58 -3.51 6.01
C ARG A 183 21.23 -2.28 6.68
N SER A 184 21.60 -2.42 7.97
CA SER A 184 22.24 -1.38 8.78
C SER A 184 23.55 -0.87 8.19
N ASP A 185 24.25 -1.70 7.42
CA ASP A 185 25.57 -1.37 6.85
C ASP A 185 25.46 -0.59 5.53
N CYS A 186 24.23 -0.34 5.06
CA CYS A 186 24.00 0.41 3.83
C CYS A 186 24.22 1.91 4.04
N PRO A 187 25.10 2.58 3.25
CA PRO A 187 25.32 4.02 3.37
C PRO A 187 24.07 4.85 3.09
N HIS A 188 23.09 4.29 2.38
CA HIS A 188 21.82 4.93 2.06
C HIS A 188 20.66 4.55 2.98
N ILE A 189 20.92 3.94 4.15
CA ILE A 189 19.86 3.42 5.02
C ILE A 189 18.86 4.51 5.47
N ALA A 190 19.32 5.71 5.75
CA ALA A 190 18.46 6.82 6.16
C ALA A 190 17.48 7.30 5.07
N SER A 191 17.87 7.18 3.80
CA SER A 191 17.07 7.54 2.62
C SER A 191 16.45 6.34 1.91
N CYS A 192 16.55 5.15 2.51
CA CYS A 192 16.12 3.89 1.90
C CYS A 192 14.60 3.81 1.76
N PHE A 193 14.09 3.79 0.55
CA PHE A 193 12.65 3.79 0.27
C PHE A 193 11.86 2.61 0.90
N PRO A 194 12.32 1.33 0.80
CA PRO A 194 11.64 0.24 1.48
C PRO A 194 11.63 0.39 3.01
N VAL A 195 12.69 0.95 3.61
CA VAL A 195 12.74 1.19 5.07
C VAL A 195 11.75 2.28 5.45
N GLN A 196 11.74 3.40 4.74
CA GLN A 196 10.78 4.48 4.98
C GLN A 196 9.32 4.04 4.79
N ALA A 197 9.04 3.16 3.80
CA ALA A 197 7.70 2.60 3.61
C ALA A 197 7.25 1.79 4.84
N ARG A 198 8.14 1.01 5.44
CA ARG A 198 7.85 0.24 6.66
C ARG A 198 7.73 1.11 7.91
N GLN A 199 8.54 2.15 8.01
CA GLN A 199 8.41 3.13 9.10
C GLN A 199 7.05 3.83 9.05
N ARG A 200 6.58 4.20 7.85
CA ARG A 200 5.22 4.74 7.70
C ARG A 200 4.14 3.72 8.07
N ALA A 201 4.34 2.45 7.74
CA ALA A 201 3.39 1.40 8.08
C ALA A 201 3.25 1.20 9.60
N ALA A 202 4.33 1.36 10.35
CA ALA A 202 4.29 1.20 11.80
C ALA A 202 3.35 2.19 12.52
N THR A 203 3.01 3.31 11.89
CA THR A 203 2.19 4.39 12.48
C THR A 203 0.92 4.68 11.69
N ALA A 204 0.72 4.07 10.52
CA ALA A 204 -0.46 4.27 9.71
C ALA A 204 -1.66 3.51 10.28
N ASP A 205 -2.84 4.10 10.18
CA ASP A 205 -4.10 3.47 10.60
C ASP A 205 -4.53 2.36 9.63
N VAL A 206 -4.28 2.57 8.32
CA VAL A 206 -4.57 1.58 7.27
C VAL A 206 -3.32 1.27 6.45
N ILE A 207 -2.98 -0.02 6.38
CA ILE A 207 -1.82 -0.51 5.64
C ILE A 207 -2.31 -1.38 4.49
N VAL A 208 -1.97 -1.01 3.26
CA VAL A 208 -2.31 -1.80 2.07
C VAL A 208 -1.11 -2.65 1.68
N ALA A 209 -1.30 -3.96 1.63
CA ALA A 209 -0.28 -4.93 1.25
C ALA A 209 -0.85 -6.01 0.32
N ASN A 210 -0.01 -6.80 -0.34
CA ASN A 210 -0.50 -7.99 -1.03
C ASN A 210 -0.45 -9.23 -0.12
N HIS A 211 -1.23 -10.26 -0.48
CA HIS A 211 -1.28 -11.51 0.28
C HIS A 211 0.10 -12.14 0.51
N ALA A 212 1.00 -12.08 -0.48
CA ALA A 212 2.32 -12.67 -0.36
C ALA A 212 3.17 -11.93 0.70
N LEU A 213 3.11 -10.60 0.74
CA LEU A 213 3.81 -9.80 1.74
C LEU A 213 3.21 -10.03 3.14
N TYR A 214 1.88 -10.10 3.24
CA TYR A 214 1.20 -10.41 4.48
C TYR A 214 1.56 -11.80 5.02
N ALA A 215 1.61 -12.81 4.15
CA ALA A 215 2.05 -14.16 4.54
C ALA A 215 3.51 -14.19 5.05
N ILE A 216 4.40 -13.39 4.45
CA ILE A 216 5.76 -13.22 4.96
C ILE A 216 5.75 -12.53 6.31
N ASP A 217 4.96 -11.50 6.49
CA ASP A 217 4.82 -10.76 7.74
C ASP A 217 4.38 -11.67 8.89
N LEU A 218 3.37 -12.50 8.66
CA LEU A 218 2.95 -13.52 9.63
C LEU A 218 4.08 -14.50 10.01
N LYS A 219 4.84 -14.95 9.01
CA LYS A 219 5.94 -15.89 9.22
C LYS A 219 7.06 -15.33 10.11
N ILE A 220 7.26 -14.01 10.07
CA ILE A 220 8.32 -13.33 10.84
C ILE A 220 7.77 -12.58 12.07
N GLY A 221 6.53 -12.86 12.46
CA GLY A 221 5.93 -12.34 13.69
C GLY A 221 5.47 -10.87 13.61
N GLY A 222 5.01 -10.41 12.44
CA GLY A 222 4.44 -9.06 12.28
C GLY A 222 5.46 -7.92 12.13
N ALA A 223 6.72 -8.23 11.84
CA ALA A 223 7.80 -7.25 11.81
C ALA A 223 7.82 -6.31 10.57
N LEU A 224 7.03 -6.60 9.53
CA LEU A 224 7.01 -5.82 8.30
C LEU A 224 5.89 -4.79 8.23
N LEU A 225 4.72 -5.13 8.78
CA LEU A 225 3.49 -4.35 8.65
C LEU A 225 3.03 -3.71 9.97
N GLY A 226 3.84 -3.84 11.04
CA GLY A 226 3.50 -3.33 12.36
C GLY A 226 2.52 -4.23 13.14
N GLY A 227 2.15 -3.79 14.35
CA GLY A 227 1.31 -4.56 15.27
C GLY A 227 -0.18 -4.40 15.00
N HIS A 228 -0.63 -4.66 13.77
CA HIS A 228 -2.02 -4.52 13.36
C HIS A 228 -2.98 -5.43 14.15
N GLU A 229 -4.18 -4.94 14.40
CA GLU A 229 -5.23 -5.61 15.18
C GLU A 229 -6.33 -6.18 14.29
N LEU A 230 -6.45 -5.69 13.06
CA LEU A 230 -7.48 -6.09 12.11
C LEU A 230 -6.85 -6.42 10.75
N VAL A 231 -7.35 -7.47 10.12
CA VAL A 231 -6.95 -7.86 8.76
C VAL A 231 -8.17 -8.07 7.89
N ILE A 232 -8.12 -7.52 6.67
CA ILE A 232 -9.13 -7.68 5.64
C ILE A 232 -8.47 -8.31 4.41
N PHE A 233 -9.04 -9.41 3.91
CA PHE A 233 -8.59 -10.13 2.71
C PHE A 233 -9.50 -9.88 1.51
#